data_4ac659cf152f68b2150dbb236bb43e83
#
_entry.id   4ac659cf152f68b2150dbb236bb43e83
#
_cell.length_a   1.000
_cell.length_b   1.000
_cell.length_c   1.000
_cell.angle_alpha   90.00
_cell.angle_beta   90.00
_cell.angle_gamma   90.00
#
_symmetry.space_group_name_H-M   'P 1'
#
loop_
_entity.id
_entity.type
_entity.pdbx_description
1 polymer ?
#
loop_
_entity_poly.entity_id
_entity_poly.type
_entity_poly.pdbx_seq_one_letter_code
_entity_poly.pdbx_strand_id
1 'polypeptide(L)'
;MKINTARLRAMIGWLGMLLPWIVVLLTGGFPPSISATWYTNACTPFMIILGSAAFLLISYKGYEPIDDIILTCSGIAGLMICLFPCKNPWEELEKVGTFLVDMKVSHIVHSVSAILFFGLLAYNSMFLFTKSSGDMTPNKKIRNIIYRVSGVGMLASFLILLLPAFPIKVWLTETFALFFFGISFLTKAEIYPWLFCDPRETAASTTKK
;
A
#
# COMPACT_ATOMS: atom_id res chain seq x y z
N MET A 1 10.42 23.52 8.60
CA MET A 1 10.11 22.26 9.34
C MET A 1 10.51 21.09 8.45
N LYS A 2 11.56 20.34 8.78
CA LYS A 2 11.93 19.14 7.99
C LYS A 2 10.94 18.02 8.32
N ILE A 3 10.19 17.58 7.34
CA ILE A 3 9.29 16.41 7.49
C ILE A 3 10.17 15.21 7.81
N ASN A 4 9.85 14.52 8.92
CA ASN A 4 10.55 13.28 9.28
C ASN A 4 10.08 12.16 8.35
N THR A 5 10.89 11.86 7.34
CA THR A 5 10.58 10.85 6.31
C THR A 5 10.37 9.45 6.88
N ALA A 6 11.04 9.10 7.98
CA ALA A 6 10.83 7.81 8.65
C ALA A 6 9.42 7.73 9.24
N ARG A 7 8.98 8.79 9.94
CA ARG A 7 7.62 8.86 10.49
C ARG A 7 6.55 8.78 9.38
N LEU A 8 6.76 9.49 8.27
CA LEU A 8 5.85 9.45 7.12
C LEU A 8 5.71 8.02 6.57
N ARG A 9 6.83 7.32 6.35
CA ARG A 9 6.85 5.92 5.90
C ARG A 9 6.15 4.99 6.88
N ALA A 10 6.38 5.19 8.19
CA ALA A 10 5.72 4.39 9.22
C ALA A 10 4.20 4.60 9.19
N MET A 11 3.72 5.84 9.06
CA MET A 11 2.28 6.12 8.94
C MET A 11 1.67 5.42 7.73
N ILE A 12 2.29 5.53 6.55
CA ILE A 12 1.84 4.86 5.32
C ILE A 12 1.73 3.35 5.55
N GLY A 13 2.78 2.73 6.12
CA GLY A 13 2.80 1.29 6.38
C GLY A 13 1.72 0.84 7.36
N TRP A 14 1.54 1.54 8.47
CA TRP A 14 0.50 1.22 9.46
C TRP A 14 -0.91 1.43 8.93
N LEU A 15 -1.18 2.50 8.19
CA LEU A 15 -2.49 2.73 7.57
C LEU A 15 -2.89 1.57 6.66
N GLY A 16 -1.96 1.07 5.83
CA GLY A 16 -2.22 -0.09 4.98
C GLY A 16 -2.49 -1.36 5.78
N MET A 17 -1.66 -1.68 6.77
CA MET A 17 -1.81 -2.92 7.56
C MET A 17 -3.06 -2.94 8.43
N LEU A 18 -3.49 -1.79 8.94
CA LEU A 18 -4.64 -1.71 9.85
C LEU A 18 -5.98 -1.66 9.11
N LEU A 19 -6.01 -1.16 7.87
CA LEU A 19 -7.24 -0.98 7.10
C LEU A 19 -8.12 -2.24 7.03
N PRO A 20 -7.60 -3.44 6.69
CA PRO A 20 -8.42 -4.65 6.60
C PRO A 20 -9.14 -4.99 7.91
N TRP A 21 -8.47 -4.77 9.03
CA TRP A 21 -8.98 -5.12 10.36
C TRP A 21 -9.98 -4.10 10.87
N ILE A 22 -9.74 -2.81 10.59
CA ILE A 22 -10.67 -1.74 10.95
C ILE A 22 -12.01 -1.94 10.22
N VAL A 23 -12.00 -2.28 8.94
CA VAL A 23 -13.24 -2.50 8.21
C VAL A 23 -13.99 -3.74 8.70
N VAL A 24 -13.29 -4.84 9.07
CA VAL A 24 -13.91 -6.04 9.66
C VAL A 24 -14.59 -5.73 10.99
N LEU A 25 -13.92 -4.96 11.86
CA LEU A 25 -14.47 -4.54 13.16
C LEU A 25 -15.75 -3.71 12.98
N LEU A 26 -15.76 -2.79 12.02
CA LEU A 26 -16.87 -1.87 11.81
C LEU A 26 -18.05 -2.53 11.09
N THR A 27 -17.82 -3.47 10.19
CA THR A 27 -18.87 -4.22 9.51
C THR A 27 -19.42 -5.39 10.34
N GLY A 28 -18.76 -5.72 11.43
CA GLY A 28 -19.14 -6.85 12.29
C GLY A 28 -18.86 -8.24 11.69
N GLY A 29 -18.03 -8.30 10.63
CA GLY A 29 -17.65 -9.53 9.94
C GLY A 29 -16.77 -9.30 8.73
N PHE A 30 -16.38 -10.37 8.05
CA PHE A 30 -15.53 -10.27 6.87
C PHE A 30 -16.35 -9.80 5.65
N PRO A 31 -16.09 -8.61 5.09
CA PRO A 31 -16.76 -8.15 3.87
C PRO A 31 -16.26 -8.94 2.67
N PRO A 32 -17.00 -8.94 1.54
CA PRO A 32 -16.54 -9.59 0.28
C PRO A 32 -15.22 -9.03 -0.25
N SER A 33 -14.98 -7.71 -0.04
CA SER A 33 -13.71 -7.01 -0.29
C SER A 33 -13.57 -5.81 0.63
N ILE A 34 -12.34 -5.32 0.84
CA ILE A 34 -12.09 -4.07 1.56
C ILE A 34 -12.75 -2.92 0.79
N SER A 35 -12.60 -2.90 -0.53
CA SER A 35 -13.17 -1.86 -1.39
C SER A 35 -14.71 -1.85 -1.37
N ALA A 36 -15.38 -3.00 -1.20
CA ALA A 36 -16.84 -3.07 -1.09
C ALA A 36 -17.38 -2.40 0.18
N THR A 37 -16.54 -2.18 1.18
CA THR A 37 -16.94 -1.45 2.40
C THR A 37 -17.30 0.00 2.14
N TRP A 38 -17.03 0.51 0.94
CA TRP A 38 -17.54 1.79 0.43
C TRP A 38 -19.09 1.90 0.55
N TYR A 39 -19.80 0.76 0.46
CA TYR A 39 -21.26 0.67 0.54
C TYR A 39 -21.79 0.36 1.95
N THR A 40 -20.95 0.41 2.97
CA THR A 40 -21.28 0.03 4.35
C THR A 40 -21.02 1.20 5.33
N ASN A 41 -21.30 0.96 6.61
CA ASN A 41 -20.94 1.87 7.70
C ASN A 41 -19.41 2.09 7.84
N ALA A 42 -18.58 1.25 7.22
CA ALA A 42 -17.12 1.40 7.18
C ALA A 42 -16.62 2.29 6.02
N CYS A 43 -17.51 2.88 5.20
CA CYS A 43 -17.16 3.76 4.09
C CYS A 43 -16.25 4.91 4.51
N THR A 44 -16.65 5.68 5.52
CA THR A 44 -15.87 6.84 5.98
C THR A 44 -14.47 6.45 6.49
N PRO A 45 -14.29 5.46 7.37
CA PRO A 45 -12.96 4.99 7.77
C PRO A 45 -12.13 4.46 6.60
N PHE A 46 -12.73 3.70 5.68
CA PHE A 46 -12.06 3.23 4.47
C PHE A 46 -11.49 4.40 3.65
N MET A 47 -12.33 5.40 3.35
CA MET A 47 -11.92 6.58 2.58
C MET A 47 -10.87 7.42 3.30
N ILE A 48 -11.00 7.62 4.62
CA ILE A 48 -10.03 8.39 5.40
C ILE A 48 -8.68 7.68 5.42
N ILE A 49 -8.65 6.39 5.69
CA ILE A 49 -7.39 5.63 5.82
C ILE A 49 -6.69 5.53 4.46
N LEU A 50 -7.40 5.07 3.42
CA LEU A 50 -6.82 4.93 2.09
C LEU A 50 -6.47 6.29 1.48
N GLY A 51 -7.36 7.28 1.60
CA GLY A 51 -7.12 8.64 1.12
C GLY A 51 -5.93 9.30 1.82
N SER A 52 -5.80 9.16 3.15
CA SER A 52 -4.63 9.65 3.89
C SER A 52 -3.35 8.98 3.41
N ALA A 53 -3.34 7.65 3.26
CA ALA A 53 -2.19 6.93 2.73
C ALA A 53 -1.82 7.42 1.32
N ALA A 54 -2.82 7.65 0.46
CA ALA A 54 -2.63 8.16 -0.90
C ALA A 54 -2.02 9.57 -0.90
N PHE A 55 -2.51 10.49 -0.07
CA PHE A 55 -1.91 11.83 0.06
C PHE A 55 -0.49 11.79 0.62
N LEU A 56 -0.22 10.90 1.57
CA LEU A 56 1.13 10.71 2.09
C LEU A 56 2.08 10.17 1.02
N LEU A 57 1.61 9.26 0.13
CA LEU A 57 2.38 8.77 -1.01
C LEU A 57 2.70 9.88 -2.01
N ILE A 58 1.73 10.74 -2.34
CA ILE A 58 1.93 11.92 -3.21
C ILE A 58 2.95 12.90 -2.60
N SER A 59 2.90 13.06 -1.29
CA SER A 59 3.80 13.96 -0.55
C SER A 59 5.19 13.39 -0.30
N TYR A 60 5.38 12.10 -0.61
CA TYR A 60 6.64 11.40 -0.36
C TYR A 60 7.74 11.93 -1.30
N LYS A 61 8.92 12.15 -0.73
CA LYS A 61 10.14 12.47 -1.47
C LYS A 61 11.16 11.34 -1.35
N GLY A 62 11.51 10.77 -2.50
CA GLY A 62 12.50 9.71 -2.63
C GLY A 62 13.92 10.24 -2.78
N TYR A 63 14.81 9.39 -3.23
CA TYR A 63 16.21 9.75 -3.52
C TYR A 63 16.39 10.29 -4.92
N GLU A 64 15.58 9.82 -5.86
CA GLU A 64 15.63 10.18 -7.28
C GLU A 64 14.24 10.63 -7.77
N PRO A 65 14.17 11.43 -8.84
CA PRO A 65 12.89 11.88 -9.41
C PRO A 65 11.93 10.73 -9.76
N ILE A 66 12.46 9.59 -10.18
CA ILE A 66 11.64 8.40 -10.49
C ILE A 66 10.90 7.86 -9.26
N ASP A 67 11.51 7.96 -8.07
CA ASP A 67 10.89 7.54 -6.83
C ASP A 67 9.66 8.41 -6.53
N ASP A 68 9.79 9.74 -6.75
CA ASP A 68 8.71 10.71 -6.57
C ASP A 68 7.56 10.45 -7.57
N ILE A 69 7.88 10.19 -8.84
CA ILE A 69 6.89 9.93 -9.89
C ILE A 69 6.10 8.66 -9.57
N ILE A 70 6.78 7.55 -9.27
CA ILE A 70 6.15 6.26 -8.99
C ILE A 70 5.21 6.36 -7.78
N LEU A 71 5.65 7.00 -6.69
CA LEU A 71 4.83 7.14 -5.50
C LEU A 71 3.69 8.16 -5.67
N THR A 72 3.91 9.22 -6.42
CA THR A 72 2.84 10.17 -6.81
C THR A 72 1.77 9.46 -7.64
N CYS A 73 2.15 8.71 -8.67
CA CYS A 73 1.21 7.93 -9.48
C CYS A 73 0.47 6.88 -8.64
N SER A 74 1.16 6.21 -7.71
CA SER A 74 0.53 5.28 -6.77
C SER A 74 -0.51 5.99 -5.89
N GLY A 75 -0.18 7.16 -5.36
CA GLY A 75 -1.11 7.95 -4.55
C GLY A 75 -2.32 8.42 -5.34
N ILE A 76 -2.13 8.89 -6.59
CA ILE A 76 -3.24 9.25 -7.48
C ILE A 76 -4.14 8.03 -7.71
N ALA A 77 -3.57 6.86 -8.00
CA ALA A 77 -4.34 5.62 -8.15
C ALA A 77 -5.12 5.27 -6.87
N GLY A 78 -4.53 5.47 -5.68
CA GLY A 78 -5.21 5.29 -4.39
C GLY A 78 -6.40 6.25 -4.21
N LEU A 79 -6.28 7.52 -4.61
CA LEU A 79 -7.41 8.47 -4.61
C LEU A 79 -8.50 8.06 -5.59
N MET A 80 -8.14 7.53 -6.77
CA MET A 80 -9.13 7.05 -7.74
C MET A 80 -9.91 5.85 -7.20
N ILE A 81 -9.29 4.95 -6.41
CA ILE A 81 -9.98 3.87 -5.70
C ILE A 81 -11.04 4.43 -4.73
N CYS A 82 -10.74 5.51 -4.02
CA CYS A 82 -11.69 6.17 -3.12
C CYS A 82 -12.86 6.82 -3.86
N LEU A 83 -12.59 7.50 -4.98
CA LEU A 83 -13.57 8.30 -5.70
C LEU A 83 -14.49 7.46 -6.61
N PHE A 84 -13.99 6.36 -7.14
CA PHE A 84 -14.68 5.45 -8.04
C PHE A 84 -14.85 4.09 -7.35
N PRO A 85 -16.00 3.83 -6.69
CA PRO A 85 -16.19 2.57 -5.98
C PRO A 85 -16.26 1.37 -6.93
N CYS A 86 -15.90 0.19 -6.41
CA CYS A 86 -16.07 -1.07 -7.10
C CYS A 86 -17.56 -1.41 -7.30
N LYS A 87 -17.88 -2.51 -8.04
CA LYS A 87 -19.24 -3.02 -8.14
C LYS A 87 -19.79 -3.30 -6.74
N ASN A 88 -21.03 -2.84 -6.47
CA ASN A 88 -21.73 -3.17 -5.24
C ASN A 88 -22.09 -4.66 -5.25
N PRO A 89 -21.63 -5.46 -4.24
CA PRO A 89 -21.92 -6.89 -4.21
C PRO A 89 -23.32 -7.23 -3.68
N TRP A 90 -24.04 -6.27 -3.11
CA TRP A 90 -25.34 -6.49 -2.46
C TRP A 90 -26.52 -5.94 -3.27
N GLU A 91 -26.29 -4.93 -4.11
CA GLU A 91 -27.34 -4.23 -4.80
C GLU A 91 -26.87 -3.76 -6.19
N GLU A 92 -27.76 -3.85 -7.19
CA GLU A 92 -27.49 -3.31 -8.51
C GLU A 92 -27.86 -1.82 -8.54
N LEU A 93 -26.84 -0.98 -8.69
CA LEU A 93 -26.97 0.47 -8.78
C LEU A 93 -26.62 0.92 -10.20
N GLU A 94 -27.39 1.83 -10.76
CA GLU A 94 -27.08 2.39 -12.08
C GLU A 94 -25.90 3.38 -12.00
N LYS A 95 -25.91 4.26 -11.00
CA LYS A 95 -24.89 5.29 -10.80
C LYS A 95 -24.32 5.25 -9.40
N VAL A 96 -23.01 5.49 -9.29
CA VAL A 96 -22.29 5.41 -8.03
C VAL A 96 -21.15 6.42 -7.95
N GLY A 97 -20.59 6.50 -6.75
CA GLY A 97 -19.44 7.34 -6.46
C GLY A 97 -19.76 8.82 -6.33
N THR A 98 -18.74 9.59 -6.04
CA THR A 98 -18.84 11.05 -5.84
C THR A 98 -19.36 11.77 -7.09
N PHE A 99 -19.06 11.25 -8.26
CA PHE A 99 -19.42 11.87 -9.54
C PHE A 99 -20.68 11.28 -10.18
N LEU A 100 -21.39 10.37 -9.50
CA LEU A 100 -22.60 9.72 -10.00
C LEU A 100 -22.42 9.12 -11.41
N VAL A 101 -21.30 8.46 -11.64
CA VAL A 101 -21.00 7.81 -12.91
C VAL A 101 -21.66 6.44 -12.99
N ASP A 102 -21.81 5.93 -14.21
CA ASP A 102 -22.30 4.57 -14.45
C ASP A 102 -21.47 3.54 -13.65
N MET A 103 -22.17 2.58 -13.02
CA MET A 103 -21.54 1.53 -12.19
C MET A 103 -20.44 0.77 -12.92
N LYS A 104 -20.63 0.45 -14.20
CA LYS A 104 -19.63 -0.30 -14.99
C LYS A 104 -18.38 0.53 -15.19
N VAL A 105 -18.55 1.83 -15.50
CA VAL A 105 -17.44 2.77 -15.67
C VAL A 105 -16.68 2.91 -14.36
N SER A 106 -17.40 3.15 -13.24
CA SER A 106 -16.78 3.25 -11.91
C SER A 106 -15.98 2.00 -11.56
N HIS A 107 -16.57 0.80 -11.78
CA HIS A 107 -15.90 -0.46 -11.50
C HIS A 107 -14.64 -0.68 -12.34
N ILE A 108 -14.64 -0.29 -13.62
CA ILE A 108 -13.46 -0.38 -14.49
C ILE A 108 -12.37 0.56 -13.99
N VAL A 109 -12.70 1.82 -13.73
CA VAL A 109 -11.76 2.82 -13.20
C VAL A 109 -11.16 2.34 -11.88
N HIS A 110 -12.00 1.85 -10.95
CA HIS A 110 -11.57 1.27 -9.69
C HIS A 110 -10.57 0.12 -9.89
N SER A 111 -10.93 -0.85 -10.72
CA SER A 111 -10.11 -2.05 -10.94
C SER A 111 -8.75 -1.72 -11.58
N VAL A 112 -8.74 -0.85 -12.58
CA VAL A 112 -7.50 -0.37 -13.22
C VAL A 112 -6.65 0.38 -12.20
N SER A 113 -7.27 1.25 -11.39
CA SER A 113 -6.58 2.00 -10.34
C SER A 113 -6.00 1.09 -9.27
N ALA A 114 -6.70 0.02 -8.88
CA ALA A 114 -6.19 -0.95 -7.91
C ALA A 114 -4.98 -1.74 -8.45
N ILE A 115 -5.03 -2.16 -9.72
CA ILE A 115 -3.90 -2.81 -10.38
C ILE A 115 -2.68 -1.86 -10.44
N LEU A 116 -2.89 -0.61 -10.84
CA LEU A 116 -1.83 0.40 -10.88
C LEU A 116 -1.27 0.68 -9.48
N PHE A 117 -2.14 0.84 -8.48
CA PHE A 117 -1.75 1.10 -7.10
C PHE A 117 -0.80 0.01 -6.58
N PHE A 118 -1.23 -1.23 -6.58
CA PHE A 118 -0.41 -2.34 -6.09
C PHE A 118 0.78 -2.65 -7.00
N GLY A 119 0.65 -2.52 -8.31
CA GLY A 119 1.74 -2.74 -9.27
C GLY A 119 2.88 -1.74 -9.08
N LEU A 120 2.57 -0.45 -8.95
CA LEU A 120 3.55 0.60 -8.72
C LEU A 120 4.20 0.49 -7.33
N LEU A 121 3.43 0.12 -6.30
CA LEU A 121 3.95 -0.10 -4.95
C LEU A 121 4.85 -1.35 -4.90
N ALA A 122 4.52 -2.40 -5.62
CA ALA A 122 5.36 -3.58 -5.75
C ALA A 122 6.67 -3.24 -6.47
N TYR A 123 6.60 -2.48 -7.56
CA TYR A 123 7.78 -1.96 -8.27
C TYR A 123 8.66 -1.12 -7.35
N ASN A 124 8.05 -0.17 -6.62
CA ASN A 124 8.75 0.66 -5.64
C ASN A 124 9.49 -0.20 -4.60
N SER A 125 8.81 -1.22 -4.07
CA SER A 125 9.39 -2.12 -3.08
C SER A 125 10.57 -2.92 -3.64
N MET A 126 10.41 -3.57 -4.80
CA MET A 126 11.41 -4.45 -5.38
C MET A 126 12.65 -3.71 -5.90
N PHE A 127 12.48 -2.52 -6.46
CA PHE A 127 13.53 -1.84 -7.21
C PHE A 127 13.99 -0.54 -6.56
N LEU A 128 13.08 0.31 -6.07
CA LEU A 128 13.45 1.63 -5.56
C LEU A 128 13.94 1.56 -4.10
N PHE A 129 13.28 0.79 -3.25
CA PHE A 129 13.70 0.63 -1.85
C PHE A 129 15.00 -0.17 -1.70
N THR A 130 15.34 -0.99 -2.68
CA THR A 130 16.57 -1.80 -2.68
C THR A 130 17.81 -1.03 -3.12
N LYS A 131 17.66 0.16 -3.73
CA LYS A 131 18.80 1.00 -4.15
C LYS A 131 19.73 1.30 -2.99
N SER A 132 21.04 1.36 -3.27
CA SER A 132 22.09 1.68 -2.32
C SER A 132 23.19 2.49 -2.97
N SER A 133 23.70 3.49 -2.28
CA SER A 133 24.87 4.30 -2.70
C SER A 133 26.20 3.84 -2.10
N GLY A 134 26.21 2.74 -1.33
CA GLY A 134 27.40 2.23 -0.64
C GLY A 134 27.50 0.72 -0.63
N ASP A 135 28.47 0.20 0.12
CA ASP A 135 28.74 -1.24 0.23
C ASP A 135 27.53 -2.02 0.78
N MET A 136 27.39 -3.24 0.30
CA MET A 136 26.33 -4.15 0.70
C MET A 136 26.65 -4.81 2.05
N THR A 137 26.24 -4.17 3.14
CA THR A 137 26.35 -4.77 4.48
C THR A 137 25.40 -5.96 4.65
N PRO A 138 25.65 -6.89 5.60
CA PRO A 138 24.77 -8.01 5.88
C PRO A 138 23.32 -7.59 6.16
N ASN A 139 23.13 -6.55 6.98
CA ASN A 139 21.80 -6.03 7.31
C ASN A 139 21.11 -5.41 6.08
N LYS A 140 21.85 -4.73 5.20
CA LYS A 140 21.32 -4.23 3.93
C LYS A 140 20.84 -5.35 3.01
N LYS A 141 21.55 -6.49 2.98
CA LYS A 141 21.11 -7.67 2.22
C LYS A 141 19.77 -8.20 2.75
N ILE A 142 19.60 -8.29 4.07
CA ILE A 142 18.34 -8.71 4.70
C ILE A 142 17.21 -7.74 4.35
N ARG A 143 17.42 -6.43 4.49
CA ARG A 143 16.43 -5.40 4.09
C ARG A 143 16.02 -5.55 2.63
N ASN A 144 16.98 -5.76 1.73
CA ASN A 144 16.69 -5.95 0.31
C ASN A 144 15.88 -7.22 0.03
N ILE A 145 16.11 -8.30 0.77
CA ILE A 145 15.29 -9.52 0.70
C ILE A 145 13.86 -9.20 1.15
N ILE A 146 13.68 -8.51 2.29
CA ILE A 146 12.36 -8.11 2.77
C ILE A 146 11.62 -7.29 1.72
N TYR A 147 12.27 -6.29 1.11
CA TYR A 147 11.65 -5.46 0.07
C TYR A 147 11.24 -6.27 -1.16
N ARG A 148 12.10 -7.17 -1.64
CA ARG A 148 11.79 -8.02 -2.80
C ARG A 148 10.67 -9.00 -2.50
N VAL A 149 10.72 -9.68 -1.34
CA VAL A 149 9.65 -10.59 -0.90
C VAL A 149 8.35 -9.85 -0.75
N SER A 150 8.37 -8.64 -0.18
CA SER A 150 7.15 -7.81 -0.07
C SER A 150 6.58 -7.43 -1.42
N GLY A 151 7.42 -7.00 -2.38
CA GLY A 151 6.95 -6.65 -3.71
C GLY A 151 6.39 -7.85 -4.48
N VAL A 152 7.09 -8.99 -4.44
CA VAL A 152 6.59 -10.24 -5.02
C VAL A 152 5.31 -10.69 -4.32
N GLY A 153 5.25 -10.61 -2.99
CA GLY A 153 4.08 -10.97 -2.19
C GLY A 153 2.84 -10.12 -2.53
N MET A 154 3.01 -8.80 -2.75
CA MET A 154 1.92 -7.95 -3.23
C MET A 154 1.33 -8.46 -4.55
N LEU A 155 2.18 -8.79 -5.53
CA LEU A 155 1.71 -9.29 -6.82
C LEU A 155 1.15 -10.72 -6.72
N ALA A 156 1.83 -11.59 -5.95
CA ALA A 156 1.39 -12.97 -5.76
C ALA A 156 0.03 -13.07 -5.04
N SER A 157 -0.33 -12.08 -4.22
CA SER A 157 -1.65 -12.02 -3.58
C SER A 157 -2.79 -12.07 -4.59
N PHE A 158 -2.59 -11.52 -5.78
CA PHE A 158 -3.60 -11.56 -6.84
C PHE A 158 -3.83 -12.96 -7.43
N LEU A 159 -2.90 -13.91 -7.22
CA LEU A 159 -3.11 -15.32 -7.62
C LEU A 159 -4.27 -15.97 -6.84
N ILE A 160 -4.61 -15.44 -5.66
CA ILE A 160 -5.78 -15.89 -4.90
C ILE A 160 -7.07 -15.73 -5.73
N LEU A 161 -7.13 -14.74 -6.61
CA LEU A 161 -8.28 -14.52 -7.49
C LEU A 161 -8.48 -15.65 -8.52
N LEU A 162 -7.46 -16.47 -8.76
CA LEU A 162 -7.55 -17.64 -9.65
C LEU A 162 -8.16 -18.88 -8.97
N LEU A 163 -8.24 -18.89 -7.63
CA LEU A 163 -8.87 -19.97 -6.88
C LEU A 163 -10.38 -20.02 -7.15
N PRO A 164 -11.06 -21.16 -6.90
CA PRO A 164 -12.51 -21.24 -6.93
C PRO A 164 -13.18 -20.13 -6.09
N ALA A 165 -14.40 -19.77 -6.43
CA ALA A 165 -15.13 -18.71 -5.75
C ALA A 165 -15.42 -19.07 -4.29
N PHE A 166 -15.12 -18.17 -3.37
CA PHE A 166 -15.53 -18.21 -1.96
C PHE A 166 -15.76 -16.78 -1.43
N PRO A 167 -16.57 -16.61 -0.37
CA PRO A 167 -17.13 -15.30 0.00
C PRO A 167 -16.13 -14.19 0.24
N ILE A 168 -14.97 -14.49 0.86
CA ILE A 168 -13.95 -13.49 1.26
C ILE A 168 -12.72 -13.47 0.35
N LYS A 169 -12.82 -14.03 -0.85
CA LYS A 169 -11.67 -14.18 -1.77
C LYS A 169 -10.98 -12.86 -2.09
N VAL A 170 -11.76 -11.85 -2.43
CA VAL A 170 -11.21 -10.52 -2.78
C VAL A 170 -10.67 -9.81 -1.55
N TRP A 171 -11.40 -9.87 -0.41
CA TRP A 171 -10.92 -9.33 0.86
C TRP A 171 -9.55 -9.93 1.25
N LEU A 172 -9.40 -11.24 1.09
CA LEU A 172 -8.14 -11.93 1.41
C LEU A 172 -7.00 -11.47 0.49
N THR A 173 -7.28 -11.33 -0.81
CA THR A 173 -6.32 -10.79 -1.80
C THR A 173 -5.83 -9.40 -1.40
N GLU A 174 -6.76 -8.48 -1.14
CA GLU A 174 -6.46 -7.10 -0.76
C GLU A 174 -5.71 -7.06 0.58
N THR A 175 -6.10 -7.89 1.55
CA THR A 175 -5.46 -7.96 2.87
C THR A 175 -4.00 -8.41 2.77
N PHE A 176 -3.70 -9.46 2.02
CA PHE A 176 -2.31 -9.90 1.83
C PHE A 176 -1.49 -8.87 1.07
N ALA A 177 -2.05 -8.25 0.03
CA ALA A 177 -1.36 -7.20 -0.70
C ALA A 177 -1.01 -6.00 0.22
N LEU A 178 -1.96 -5.55 1.05
CA LEU A 178 -1.74 -4.48 2.03
C LEU A 178 -0.78 -4.89 3.15
N PHE A 179 -0.77 -6.15 3.56
CA PHE A 179 0.18 -6.67 4.55
C PHE A 179 1.62 -6.59 4.04
N PHE A 180 1.89 -7.08 2.84
CA PHE A 180 3.22 -6.98 2.23
C PHE A 180 3.63 -5.53 1.95
N PHE A 181 2.69 -4.69 1.50
CA PHE A 181 2.89 -3.26 1.39
C PHE A 181 3.32 -2.63 2.71
N GLY A 182 2.60 -2.92 3.80
CA GLY A 182 2.90 -2.41 5.13
C GLY A 182 4.28 -2.85 5.62
N ILE A 183 4.63 -4.13 5.49
CA ILE A 183 5.97 -4.64 5.84
C ILE A 183 7.07 -3.86 5.11
N SER A 184 6.91 -3.64 3.80
CA SER A 184 7.89 -2.91 3.01
C SER A 184 8.10 -1.48 3.52
N PHE A 185 7.00 -0.73 3.73
CA PHE A 185 7.08 0.66 4.21
C PHE A 185 7.56 0.77 5.65
N LEU A 186 7.14 -0.13 6.54
CA LEU A 186 7.61 -0.16 7.93
C LEU A 186 9.10 -0.51 8.02
N THR A 187 9.58 -1.43 7.18
CA THR A 187 11.01 -1.70 7.06
C THR A 187 11.75 -0.45 6.58
N LYS A 188 11.24 0.26 5.57
CA LYS A 188 11.83 1.50 5.07
C LYS A 188 11.74 2.67 6.07
N ALA A 189 10.81 2.59 7.02
CA ALA A 189 10.65 3.54 8.12
C ALA A 189 11.65 3.30 9.28
N GLU A 190 12.47 2.25 9.17
CA GLU A 190 13.49 1.90 10.19
C GLU A 190 12.90 1.58 11.57
N ILE A 191 11.65 1.04 11.59
CA ILE A 191 11.01 0.66 12.86
C ILE A 191 11.66 -0.56 13.54
N TYR A 192 12.55 -1.27 12.84
CA TYR A 192 13.33 -2.38 13.35
C TYR A 192 14.80 -1.96 13.55
N PRO A 193 15.16 -1.35 14.69
CA PRO A 193 16.51 -0.78 14.91
C PRO A 193 17.64 -1.78 14.65
N TRP A 194 17.43 -3.06 15.02
CA TRP A 194 18.42 -4.12 14.84
C TRP A 194 18.78 -4.43 13.36
N LEU A 195 17.89 -4.07 12.41
CA LEU A 195 18.16 -4.18 10.96
C LEU A 195 18.99 -3.01 10.42
N PHE A 196 19.17 -1.94 11.19
CA PHE A 196 19.84 -0.72 10.78
C PHE A 196 21.10 -0.41 11.63
N CYS A 197 21.30 -1.11 12.76
CA CYS A 197 22.51 -1.03 13.57
C CYS A 197 23.58 -1.98 12.99
N ASP A 198 24.22 -1.58 11.87
CA ASP A 198 25.40 -2.29 11.37
C ASP A 198 26.66 -1.59 11.90
N PRO A 199 27.58 -2.30 12.61
CA PRO A 199 28.81 -1.72 13.14
C PRO A 199 29.65 -1.01 12.07
N ARG A 200 29.58 -1.42 10.81
CA ARG A 200 30.30 -0.80 9.69
C ARG A 200 29.66 0.51 9.24
N GLU A 201 28.32 0.62 9.27
CA GLU A 201 27.60 1.88 8.97
C GLU A 201 27.83 2.91 10.07
N THR A 202 27.93 2.47 11.33
CA THR A 202 28.22 3.34 12.48
C THR A 202 29.66 3.89 12.45
N ALA A 203 30.64 3.06 12.10
CA ALA A 203 32.03 3.48 11.96
C ALA A 203 32.23 4.51 10.83
N ALA A 204 31.56 4.33 9.69
CA ALA A 204 31.64 5.25 8.54
C ALA A 204 30.99 6.63 8.82
N SER A 205 30.00 6.69 9.72
CA SER A 205 29.37 7.95 10.13
C SER A 205 30.22 8.75 11.14
N THR A 206 31.08 8.07 11.91
CA THR A 206 31.96 8.70 12.92
C THR A 206 33.22 9.30 12.28
N THR A 207 33.64 8.78 11.12
CA THR A 207 34.85 9.25 10.39
C THR A 207 34.57 10.45 9.48
N LYS A 208 33.31 10.87 9.33
CA LYS A 208 32.87 12.01 8.50
C LYS A 208 32.44 13.26 9.31
N LYS A 209 32.84 13.36 10.58
CA LYS A 209 32.63 14.56 11.39
C LYS A 209 33.92 15.35 11.52
#